data_d2bcae1ff2acc7d74c403b6b6669f161
#
_entry.id   d2bcae1ff2acc7d74c403b6b6669f161
#
_cell.length_a   1.000
_cell.length_b   1.000
_cell.length_c   1.000
_cell.angle_alpha   90.00
_cell.angle_beta   90.00
_cell.angle_gamma   90.00
#
_symmetry.space_group_name_H-M   'P 1'
#
loop_
_entity.id
_entity.type
_entity.pdbx_description
1 polymer ?
#
loop_
_entity_poly.entity_id
_entity_poly.type
_entity_poly.pdbx_seq_one_letter_code
_entity_poly.pdbx_strand_id
1 'polypeptide(L)'
;TEIVKSDGGTVVSGEVIAKIDSEAKASAAGAPAAAKQGTASVVPAAAAPTPASPIAVARPGATIVMPSAAKMIAETGVTPAQGTGKDGRITKADVIAAQKTGAASPPPTSGSALPAVTVTAGLPQPAVRFSAEAQLEGRPEQRVPMSRLRARVAERLLQSQASNAILTTFNEVNMAPLMGLRKQYGERFEKEHGVKLGFMSFFVKAAVAALKKYPVLNASVDGNDIVYHGYFDIGIAVGSPRGLVVPILRNADQMTFADIEKKIAEYGAKARDGKISIEELTGGTFSISNGGIFGSMLSTPIINPPQSAILGVHATKDRPVAENGQVVIRPMNYLAMSYDHRIIDGREAVLGLVTMKEALEDPSRLLLEV
;
A
#
# COMPACT_ATOMS: atom_id res chain seq x y z
N THR A 1 -45.27 3.94 19.13
CA THR A 1 -44.04 4.37 19.86
C THR A 1 -44.45 5.41 20.88
N GLU A 2 -44.21 5.14 22.14
CA GLU A 2 -44.49 6.04 23.25
C GLU A 2 -43.18 6.60 23.80
N ILE A 3 -43.06 7.91 23.86
CA ILE A 3 -41.86 8.58 24.43
C ILE A 3 -42.17 8.79 25.92
N VAL A 4 -41.37 8.12 26.78
CA VAL A 4 -41.56 8.15 28.25
C VAL A 4 -40.94 9.35 28.90
N LYS A 5 -39.85 9.92 28.28
CA LYS A 5 -39.23 11.18 28.72
C LYS A 5 -39.14 12.18 27.57
N SER A 6 -39.47 13.44 27.86
CA SER A 6 -39.38 14.55 26.91
C SER A 6 -37.97 15.01 26.66
N ASP A 7 -37.73 15.70 25.53
CA ASP A 7 -36.44 16.30 25.16
C ASP A 7 -35.91 17.20 26.28
N GLY A 8 -34.61 17.03 26.60
CA GLY A 8 -33.92 17.80 27.65
C GLY A 8 -34.01 17.21 29.07
N GLY A 9 -34.71 16.08 29.26
CA GLY A 9 -34.81 15.42 30.57
C GLY A 9 -33.51 14.64 30.94
N THR A 10 -33.09 14.73 32.21
CA THR A 10 -31.95 13.93 32.71
C THR A 10 -32.38 12.48 32.92
N VAL A 11 -31.59 11.53 32.42
CA VAL A 11 -31.82 10.08 32.55
C VAL A 11 -30.70 9.43 33.37
N VAL A 12 -31.02 8.37 34.11
CA VAL A 12 -30.06 7.55 34.86
C VAL A 12 -29.87 6.22 34.17
N SER A 13 -28.70 5.61 34.37
CA SER A 13 -28.36 4.32 33.74
C SER A 13 -29.43 3.23 34.07
N GLY A 14 -30.00 2.61 33.01
CA GLY A 14 -31.05 1.59 33.11
C GLY A 14 -32.47 2.11 33.04
N GLU A 15 -32.73 3.41 32.88
CA GLU A 15 -34.06 4.00 32.77
C GLU A 15 -34.64 3.86 31.35
N VAL A 16 -35.91 3.48 31.21
CA VAL A 16 -36.59 3.33 29.91
C VAL A 16 -37.00 4.70 29.40
N ILE A 17 -36.41 5.14 28.28
CA ILE A 17 -36.64 6.43 27.66
C ILE A 17 -37.74 6.41 26.59
N ALA A 18 -37.97 5.29 25.94
CA ALA A 18 -39.03 5.10 24.95
C ALA A 18 -39.42 3.62 24.84
N LYS A 19 -40.69 3.38 24.48
CA LYS A 19 -41.23 2.04 24.14
C LYS A 19 -41.55 1.99 22.67
N ILE A 20 -40.97 1.05 21.93
CA ILE A 20 -41.25 0.81 20.52
C ILE A 20 -42.09 -0.42 20.36
N ASP A 21 -43.27 -0.30 19.78
CA ASP A 21 -44.11 -1.42 19.38
C ASP A 21 -43.67 -1.90 17.99
N SER A 22 -43.05 -3.07 17.95
CA SER A 22 -42.50 -3.65 16.71
C SER A 22 -43.57 -4.33 15.84
N GLU A 23 -44.83 -4.45 16.28
CA GLU A 23 -45.91 -5.07 15.50
C GLU A 23 -46.84 -4.02 14.84
N ALA A 24 -46.66 -2.72 15.09
CA ALA A 24 -47.50 -1.68 14.51
C ALA A 24 -47.18 -1.43 13.04
N LYS A 25 -48.10 -1.74 12.14
CA LYS A 25 -48.05 -1.33 10.73
C LYS A 25 -48.21 0.20 10.65
N ALA A 26 -47.26 0.82 9.92
CA ALA A 26 -47.30 2.27 9.66
C ALA A 26 -48.57 2.68 8.92
N SER A 27 -49.38 3.50 9.56
CA SER A 27 -50.50 4.20 8.93
C SER A 27 -49.98 5.46 8.26
N ALA A 28 -50.19 5.56 6.94
CA ALA A 28 -49.81 6.72 6.15
C ALA A 28 -50.76 7.87 6.43
N ALA A 29 -50.25 8.99 6.92
CA ALA A 29 -50.96 10.25 6.90
C ALA A 29 -50.02 11.45 6.73
N GLY A 30 -50.19 12.17 5.64
CA GLY A 30 -49.99 13.61 5.54
C GLY A 30 -48.77 14.11 4.78
N ALA A 31 -48.83 14.14 3.45
CA ALA A 31 -48.01 15.04 2.62
C ALA A 31 -48.72 16.39 2.45
N PRO A 32 -48.02 17.51 2.24
CA PRO A 32 -48.55 18.61 1.43
C PRO A 32 -47.89 18.64 0.04
N ALA A 33 -48.78 18.88 -0.94
CA ALA A 33 -48.56 19.06 -2.36
C ALA A 33 -47.68 20.31 -2.66
N ALA A 34 -47.07 20.56 -3.79
CA ALA A 34 -47.35 20.32 -5.19
C ALA A 34 -46.17 20.81 -6.05
N ALA A 35 -45.93 20.26 -7.21
CA ALA A 35 -46.13 20.85 -8.52
C ALA A 35 -45.67 19.93 -9.64
N LYS A 36 -46.58 19.57 -10.48
CA LYS A 36 -46.67 19.37 -11.95
C LYS A 36 -45.34 19.58 -12.75
N GLN A 37 -44.97 18.88 -13.78
CA GLN A 37 -45.61 18.07 -14.85
C GLN A 37 -44.52 17.42 -15.67
N GLY A 38 -44.82 16.30 -16.33
CA GLY A 38 -44.00 15.80 -17.42
C GLY A 38 -44.27 14.31 -17.72
N THR A 39 -45.19 14.06 -18.63
CA THR A 39 -45.54 12.76 -19.20
C THR A 39 -44.40 12.14 -19.96
N ALA A 40 -44.09 10.85 -19.74
CA ALA A 40 -43.47 10.02 -20.72
C ALA A 40 -43.83 8.53 -20.54
N SER A 41 -44.49 8.09 -21.51
CA SER A 41 -44.68 6.80 -22.17
C SER A 41 -44.10 5.53 -21.54
N VAL A 42 -44.98 4.57 -21.37
CA VAL A 42 -44.75 3.18 -21.04
C VAL A 42 -44.21 2.44 -22.29
N VAL A 43 -43.14 1.70 -22.20
CA VAL A 43 -42.71 0.69 -23.16
C VAL A 43 -42.51 -0.64 -22.43
N PRO A 44 -42.98 -1.76 -22.99
CA PRO A 44 -43.13 -3.06 -22.29
C PRO A 44 -41.83 -3.80 -22.11
N ALA A 45 -41.80 -4.62 -21.05
CA ALA A 45 -40.73 -5.55 -20.70
C ALA A 45 -40.41 -6.52 -21.82
N ALA A 46 -39.15 -6.56 -22.25
CA ALA A 46 -38.57 -7.59 -23.09
C ALA A 46 -37.76 -8.58 -22.26
N ALA A 47 -37.89 -9.85 -22.65
CA ALA A 47 -37.39 -11.04 -21.96
C ALA A 47 -35.87 -11.04 -21.71
N ALA A 48 -35.47 -11.72 -20.63
CA ALA A 48 -34.10 -12.00 -20.26
C ALA A 48 -33.38 -12.84 -21.33
N PRO A 49 -32.13 -12.51 -21.69
CA PRO A 49 -31.32 -13.40 -22.52
C PRO A 49 -30.59 -14.44 -21.66
N THR A 50 -30.62 -15.67 -22.15
CA THR A 50 -29.83 -16.82 -21.72
C THR A 50 -28.33 -16.53 -21.71
N PRO A 51 -27.54 -17.14 -20.81
CA PRO A 51 -26.10 -16.88 -20.72
C PRO A 51 -25.35 -17.46 -21.90
N ALA A 52 -24.70 -16.60 -22.69
CA ALA A 52 -23.77 -16.99 -23.74
C ALA A 52 -22.45 -17.47 -23.13
N SER A 53 -21.95 -18.58 -23.62
CA SER A 53 -20.62 -19.14 -23.32
C SER A 53 -19.50 -18.14 -23.58
N PRO A 54 -18.38 -18.17 -22.81
CA PRO A 54 -17.31 -17.20 -22.95
C PRO A 54 -16.57 -17.40 -24.27
N ILE A 55 -16.56 -16.35 -25.08
CA ILE A 55 -15.70 -16.27 -26.28
C ILE A 55 -14.27 -16.04 -25.76
N ALA A 56 -13.40 -17.02 -26.04
CA ALA A 56 -11.96 -16.89 -25.73
C ALA A 56 -11.36 -15.76 -26.61
N VAL A 57 -10.98 -14.67 -25.99
CA VAL A 57 -10.20 -13.58 -26.60
C VAL A 57 -8.79 -14.11 -26.86
N ALA A 58 -8.43 -14.32 -28.11
CA ALA A 58 -7.10 -14.72 -28.55
C ALA A 58 -6.10 -13.60 -28.22
N ARG A 59 -5.08 -13.91 -27.42
CA ARG A 59 -3.91 -13.04 -27.20
C ARG A 59 -3.06 -12.98 -28.47
N PRO A 60 -2.64 -11.84 -28.99
CA PRO A 60 -1.69 -11.73 -30.08
C PRO A 60 -0.35 -12.33 -29.67
N GLY A 61 0.13 -13.36 -30.36
CA GLY A 61 1.45 -13.97 -30.18
C GLY A 61 1.48 -15.42 -29.69
N ALA A 62 0.36 -16.05 -29.41
CA ALA A 62 0.33 -17.49 -29.11
C ALA A 62 0.30 -18.30 -30.41
N THR A 63 1.36 -19.05 -30.68
CA THR A 63 1.41 -20.04 -31.78
C THR A 63 0.37 -21.11 -31.50
N ILE A 64 -0.70 -21.18 -32.34
CA ILE A 64 -1.78 -22.14 -32.15
C ILE A 64 -1.30 -23.51 -32.69
N VAL A 65 -1.25 -24.48 -31.80
CA VAL A 65 -0.83 -25.87 -32.14
C VAL A 65 -2.08 -26.72 -32.41
N MET A 66 -2.07 -27.48 -33.51
CA MET A 66 -3.16 -28.41 -33.82
C MET A 66 -3.16 -29.57 -32.81
N PRO A 67 -4.33 -30.14 -32.44
CA PRO A 67 -4.40 -31.21 -31.43
C PRO A 67 -3.52 -32.42 -31.71
N SER A 68 -3.38 -32.82 -32.98
CA SER A 68 -2.50 -33.91 -33.42
C SER A 68 -1.01 -33.56 -33.32
N ALA A 69 -0.65 -32.28 -33.51
CA ALA A 69 0.71 -31.78 -33.31
C ALA A 69 1.06 -31.70 -31.83
N ALA A 70 0.11 -31.24 -30.97
CA ALA A 70 0.28 -31.17 -29.55
C ALA A 70 0.58 -32.52 -28.91
N LYS A 71 -0.13 -33.59 -29.34
CA LYS A 71 0.14 -34.96 -28.89
C LYS A 71 1.56 -35.41 -29.24
N MET A 72 2.01 -35.13 -30.47
CA MET A 72 3.33 -35.51 -30.93
C MET A 72 4.44 -34.71 -30.29
N ILE A 73 4.24 -33.41 -29.97
CA ILE A 73 5.16 -32.58 -29.21
C ILE A 73 5.32 -33.15 -27.77
N ALA A 74 4.21 -33.58 -27.15
CA ALA A 74 4.26 -34.21 -25.82
C ALA A 74 5.02 -35.55 -25.80
N GLU A 75 4.93 -36.31 -26.87
CA GLU A 75 5.59 -37.60 -27.01
C GLU A 75 7.09 -37.49 -27.38
N THR A 76 7.46 -36.44 -28.12
CA THR A 76 8.80 -36.33 -28.73
C THR A 76 9.66 -35.20 -28.14
N GLY A 77 9.06 -34.27 -27.39
CA GLY A 77 9.73 -33.12 -26.79
C GLY A 77 10.19 -32.05 -27.79
N VAL A 78 9.88 -32.20 -29.09
CA VAL A 78 10.38 -31.29 -30.12
C VAL A 78 9.26 -30.30 -30.53
N THR A 79 9.52 -29.00 -30.34
CA THR A 79 8.59 -27.93 -30.74
C THR A 79 9.14 -27.19 -31.95
N PRO A 80 8.42 -27.17 -33.11
CA PRO A 80 8.84 -26.39 -34.27
C PRO A 80 8.82 -24.90 -34.02
N ALA A 81 9.78 -24.15 -34.57
CA ALA A 81 9.88 -22.70 -34.43
C ALA A 81 8.79 -21.93 -35.20
N GLN A 82 8.24 -22.52 -36.26
CA GLN A 82 7.16 -21.96 -37.10
C GLN A 82 6.21 -23.06 -37.53
N GLY A 83 4.91 -22.72 -37.66
CA GLY A 83 3.89 -23.59 -38.19
C GLY A 83 3.58 -23.25 -39.66
N THR A 84 3.44 -24.26 -40.54
CA THR A 84 3.09 -24.08 -41.96
C THR A 84 1.58 -24.22 -42.23
N GLY A 85 0.78 -24.45 -41.19
CA GLY A 85 -0.68 -24.54 -41.31
C GLY A 85 -1.37 -23.18 -41.53
N LYS A 86 -2.66 -23.22 -41.92
CA LYS A 86 -3.47 -22.01 -42.10
C LYS A 86 -3.39 -21.13 -40.84
N ASP A 87 -3.15 -19.83 -41.03
CA ASP A 87 -2.96 -18.84 -39.96
C ASP A 87 -1.72 -19.10 -39.05
N GLY A 88 -0.65 -19.72 -39.59
CA GLY A 88 0.59 -19.98 -38.87
C GLY A 88 0.50 -21.10 -37.83
N ARG A 89 -0.48 -21.98 -37.89
CA ARG A 89 -0.67 -23.07 -36.94
C ARG A 89 0.38 -24.17 -37.11
N ILE A 90 0.88 -24.71 -36.01
CA ILE A 90 1.78 -25.85 -36.03
C ILE A 90 1.00 -27.12 -36.33
N THR A 91 1.39 -27.81 -37.42
CA THR A 91 0.80 -29.08 -37.88
C THR A 91 1.70 -30.25 -37.47
N LYS A 92 1.15 -31.49 -37.60
CA LYS A 92 1.92 -32.71 -37.35
C LYS A 92 3.14 -32.82 -38.28
N ALA A 93 3.05 -32.33 -39.53
CA ALA A 93 4.14 -32.32 -40.48
C ALA A 93 5.33 -31.45 -40.05
N ASP A 94 5.04 -30.31 -39.38
CA ASP A 94 6.05 -29.39 -38.88
C ASP A 94 6.87 -30.03 -37.75
N VAL A 95 6.22 -30.79 -36.86
CA VAL A 95 6.89 -31.55 -35.79
C VAL A 95 7.81 -32.63 -36.37
N ILE A 96 7.36 -33.36 -37.39
CA ILE A 96 8.17 -34.38 -38.04
C ILE A 96 9.35 -33.76 -38.79
N ALA A 97 9.15 -32.59 -39.45
CA ALA A 97 10.23 -31.88 -40.13
C ALA A 97 11.29 -31.37 -39.13
N ALA A 98 10.87 -30.83 -38.00
CA ALA A 98 11.77 -30.37 -36.93
C ALA A 98 12.59 -31.53 -36.31
N GLN A 99 12.03 -32.72 -36.20
CA GLN A 99 12.76 -33.91 -35.75
C GLN A 99 13.86 -34.34 -36.73
N LYS A 100 13.61 -34.23 -38.06
CA LYS A 100 14.59 -34.62 -39.10
C LYS A 100 15.77 -33.63 -39.21
N THR A 101 15.57 -32.37 -38.86
CA THR A 101 16.58 -31.31 -39.04
C THR A 101 17.44 -31.06 -37.79
N GLY A 102 17.15 -31.70 -36.64
CA GLY A 102 17.95 -31.57 -35.44
C GLY A 102 18.10 -30.12 -34.91
N ALA A 103 17.22 -29.21 -35.30
CA ALA A 103 17.30 -27.82 -34.98
C ALA A 103 16.83 -27.61 -33.54
N ALA A 104 17.79 -27.48 -32.62
CA ALA A 104 17.58 -26.88 -31.30
C ALA A 104 17.07 -25.45 -31.51
N SER A 105 16.04 -25.06 -30.77
CA SER A 105 15.52 -23.69 -30.75
C SER A 105 16.64 -22.70 -30.44
N PRO A 106 16.77 -21.58 -31.19
CA PRO A 106 17.69 -20.51 -30.75
C PRO A 106 17.23 -19.97 -29.42
N PRO A 107 18.15 -19.54 -28.54
CA PRO A 107 17.79 -18.92 -27.25
C PRO A 107 16.96 -17.65 -27.53
N PRO A 108 16.00 -17.32 -26.66
CA PRO A 108 15.16 -16.14 -26.86
C PRO A 108 16.03 -14.90 -26.90
N THR A 109 15.97 -14.17 -28.02
CA THR A 109 16.55 -12.84 -28.16
C THR A 109 15.96 -11.95 -27.08
N SER A 110 16.85 -11.34 -26.29
CA SER A 110 16.56 -10.40 -25.24
C SER A 110 15.68 -9.24 -25.73
N GLY A 111 14.38 -9.34 -25.50
CA GLY A 111 13.52 -8.17 -25.46
C GLY A 111 14.02 -7.27 -24.31
N SER A 112 14.12 -5.99 -24.59
CA SER A 112 14.55 -4.93 -23.68
C SER A 112 13.94 -5.16 -22.29
N ALA A 113 14.75 -5.65 -21.36
CA ALA A 113 14.36 -5.84 -19.99
C ALA A 113 14.14 -4.45 -19.40
N LEU A 114 12.93 -4.16 -18.97
CA LEU A 114 12.68 -3.15 -17.95
C LEU A 114 13.71 -3.39 -16.84
N PRO A 115 14.33 -2.34 -16.27
CA PRO A 115 15.33 -2.53 -15.25
C PRO A 115 14.73 -3.40 -14.16
N ALA A 116 15.29 -4.60 -13.99
CA ALA A 116 14.94 -5.47 -12.88
C ALA A 116 15.17 -4.65 -11.61
N VAL A 117 14.08 -4.36 -10.90
CA VAL A 117 14.18 -3.89 -9.54
C VAL A 117 14.95 -5.00 -8.82
N THR A 118 16.21 -4.72 -8.53
CA THR A 118 17.02 -5.60 -7.69
C THR A 118 16.31 -5.61 -6.35
N VAL A 119 15.49 -6.65 -6.13
CA VAL A 119 14.93 -6.92 -4.80
C VAL A 119 16.14 -7.12 -3.94
N THR A 120 16.47 -6.12 -3.14
CA THR A 120 17.55 -6.17 -2.17
C THR A 120 17.33 -7.45 -1.37
N ALA A 121 18.31 -8.33 -1.39
CA ALA A 121 18.24 -9.65 -0.77
C ALA A 121 17.56 -9.53 0.59
N GLY A 122 16.48 -10.28 0.79
CA GLY A 122 15.74 -10.28 2.05
C GLY A 122 16.73 -10.49 3.21
N LEU A 123 16.36 -9.96 4.38
CA LEU A 123 17.09 -10.16 5.63
C LEU A 123 17.66 -11.58 5.67
N PRO A 124 18.96 -11.79 6.02
CA PRO A 124 19.53 -13.10 6.09
C PRO A 124 18.69 -13.96 7.04
N GLN A 125 17.86 -14.78 6.47
CA GLN A 125 17.13 -15.78 7.24
C GLN A 125 18.14 -16.90 7.55
N PRO A 126 18.11 -17.48 8.76
CA PRO A 126 18.90 -18.67 9.03
C PRO A 126 18.56 -19.71 7.98
N ALA A 127 19.57 -20.25 7.31
CA ALA A 127 19.36 -21.31 6.32
C ALA A 127 18.77 -22.53 7.04
N VAL A 128 17.46 -22.72 6.87
CA VAL A 128 16.76 -23.88 7.42
C VAL A 128 17.18 -25.08 6.58
N ARG A 129 18.00 -25.98 7.14
CA ARG A 129 18.39 -27.23 6.51
C ARG A 129 17.69 -28.36 7.25
N PHE A 130 16.84 -29.10 6.55
CA PHE A 130 16.24 -30.30 7.08
C PHE A 130 17.21 -31.48 6.86
N SER A 131 17.36 -32.35 7.88
CA SER A 131 18.12 -33.59 7.69
C SER A 131 17.40 -34.51 6.69
N ALA A 132 18.16 -35.37 6.01
CA ALA A 132 17.62 -36.35 5.07
C ALA A 132 16.62 -37.31 5.79
N GLU A 133 16.90 -37.64 7.06
CA GLU A 133 16.04 -38.48 7.91
C GLU A 133 14.68 -37.78 8.19
N ALA A 134 14.68 -36.49 8.55
CA ALA A 134 13.47 -35.70 8.76
C ALA A 134 12.62 -35.55 7.49
N GLN A 135 13.24 -35.57 6.29
CA GLN A 135 12.52 -35.57 5.01
C GLN A 135 11.82 -36.91 4.73
N LEU A 136 12.38 -38.05 5.22
CA LEU A 136 11.78 -39.37 5.09
C LEU A 136 10.55 -39.55 5.98
N GLU A 137 10.42 -38.84 7.09
CA GLU A 137 9.27 -38.86 7.98
C GLU A 137 8.07 -38.00 7.49
N GLY A 138 8.19 -37.34 6.33
CA GLY A 138 7.11 -36.63 5.64
C GLY A 138 6.64 -35.30 6.25
N ARG A 139 7.14 -34.90 7.45
CA ARG A 139 6.83 -33.60 8.12
C ARG A 139 8.04 -33.06 8.88
N PRO A 140 9.10 -32.62 8.17
CA PRO A 140 10.30 -32.13 8.82
C PRO A 140 10.05 -30.80 9.54
N GLU A 141 10.41 -30.71 10.82
CA GLU A 141 10.34 -29.51 11.65
C GLU A 141 11.77 -29.15 12.14
N GLN A 142 12.11 -27.86 12.10
CA GLN A 142 13.32 -27.35 12.70
C GLN A 142 13.00 -26.23 13.69
N ARG A 143 13.37 -26.42 14.95
CA ARG A 143 13.24 -25.40 15.99
C ARG A 143 14.51 -24.55 16.04
N VAL A 144 14.36 -23.25 15.76
CA VAL A 144 15.46 -22.28 15.84
C VAL A 144 15.07 -21.21 16.85
N PRO A 145 15.85 -20.99 17.92
CA PRO A 145 15.56 -19.94 18.90
C PRO A 145 15.69 -18.55 18.26
N MET A 146 14.81 -17.63 18.65
CA MET A 146 14.89 -16.24 18.21
C MET A 146 16.19 -15.60 18.69
N SER A 147 16.81 -14.77 17.84
CA SER A 147 17.91 -13.92 18.29
C SER A 147 17.43 -12.94 19.37
N ARG A 148 18.33 -12.49 20.25
CA ARG A 148 18.01 -11.50 21.31
C ARG A 148 17.35 -10.24 20.76
N LEU A 149 17.85 -9.74 19.61
CA LEU A 149 17.25 -8.58 18.94
C LEU A 149 15.82 -8.87 18.48
N ARG A 150 15.58 -10.04 17.86
CA ARG A 150 14.26 -10.43 17.38
C ARG A 150 13.25 -10.56 18.53
N ALA A 151 13.67 -11.16 19.65
CA ALA A 151 12.83 -11.29 20.85
C ALA A 151 12.42 -9.90 21.40
N ARG A 152 13.38 -8.97 21.51
CA ARG A 152 13.10 -7.58 21.95
C ARG A 152 12.16 -6.83 21.01
N VAL A 153 12.34 -6.99 19.70
CA VAL A 153 11.41 -6.39 18.71
C VAL A 153 10.01 -6.97 18.87
N ALA A 154 9.88 -8.29 19.05
CA ALA A 154 8.60 -8.95 19.26
C ALA A 154 7.88 -8.42 20.51
N GLU A 155 8.57 -8.31 21.64
CA GLU A 155 8.04 -7.73 22.88
C GLU A 155 7.50 -6.30 22.67
N ARG A 156 8.28 -5.42 22.00
CA ARG A 156 7.86 -4.03 21.74
C ARG A 156 6.64 -3.96 20.82
N LEU A 157 6.58 -4.80 19.79
CA LEU A 157 5.44 -4.82 18.88
C LEU A 157 4.16 -5.30 19.58
N LEU A 158 4.25 -6.35 20.40
CA LEU A 158 3.13 -6.83 21.20
C LEU A 158 2.69 -5.79 22.22
N GLN A 159 3.61 -5.15 22.91
CA GLN A 159 3.32 -4.05 23.84
C GLN A 159 2.59 -2.90 23.13
N SER A 160 3.05 -2.50 21.93
CA SER A 160 2.39 -1.45 21.15
C SER A 160 0.94 -1.79 20.83
N GLN A 161 0.67 -3.02 20.41
CA GLN A 161 -0.70 -3.45 20.11
C GLN A 161 -1.59 -3.59 21.35
N ALA A 162 -1.00 -3.95 22.48
CA ALA A 162 -1.75 -4.10 23.73
C ALA A 162 -2.04 -2.75 24.43
N SER A 163 -1.16 -1.76 24.27
CA SER A 163 -1.28 -0.46 24.97
C SER A 163 -2.02 0.61 24.17
N ASN A 164 -2.25 0.41 22.87
CA ASN A 164 -2.90 1.38 22.00
C ASN A 164 -4.21 0.82 21.43
N ALA A 165 -5.22 1.65 21.27
CA ALA A 165 -6.42 1.32 20.52
C ALA A 165 -6.19 1.62 19.02
N ILE A 166 -5.42 0.76 18.34
CA ILE A 166 -4.96 1.04 16.97
C ILE A 166 -6.10 0.92 15.96
N LEU A 167 -6.35 1.99 15.24
CA LEU A 167 -7.20 2.04 14.05
C LEU A 167 -6.37 2.51 12.86
N THR A 168 -6.76 2.14 11.64
CA THR A 168 -6.07 2.55 10.41
C THR A 168 -7.05 3.16 9.43
N THR A 169 -6.72 4.33 8.91
CA THR A 169 -7.42 4.96 7.78
C THR A 169 -6.53 4.92 6.54
N PHE A 170 -7.16 4.87 5.36
CA PHE A 170 -6.47 4.76 4.09
C PHE A 170 -6.88 5.88 3.14
N ASN A 171 -5.96 6.26 2.26
CA ASN A 171 -6.26 7.14 1.13
C ASN A 171 -5.37 6.78 -0.07
N GLU A 172 -5.81 7.18 -1.26
CA GLU A 172 -5.05 7.03 -2.48
C GLU A 172 -4.50 8.37 -2.94
N VAL A 173 -3.31 8.36 -3.52
CA VAL A 173 -2.59 9.56 -3.98
C VAL A 173 -2.17 9.39 -5.42
N ASN A 174 -2.49 10.37 -6.25
CA ASN A 174 -1.96 10.47 -7.61
C ASN A 174 -0.52 11.03 -7.56
N MET A 175 0.45 10.18 -7.87
CA MET A 175 1.87 10.54 -7.82
C MET A 175 2.38 11.24 -9.08
N ALA A 176 1.54 11.42 -10.12
CA ALA A 176 1.97 11.99 -11.39
C ALA A 176 2.57 13.41 -11.26
N PRO A 177 1.98 14.36 -10.49
CA PRO A 177 2.56 15.68 -10.32
C PRO A 177 3.94 15.63 -9.66
N LEU A 178 4.09 14.84 -8.60
CA LEU A 178 5.34 14.68 -7.88
C LEU A 178 6.42 13.99 -8.74
N MET A 179 6.06 12.96 -9.51
CA MET A 179 6.96 12.32 -10.47
C MET A 179 7.39 13.28 -11.58
N GLY A 180 6.47 14.13 -12.07
CA GLY A 180 6.76 15.19 -13.02
C GLY A 180 7.79 16.19 -12.48
N LEU A 181 7.59 16.66 -11.25
CA LEU A 181 8.51 17.60 -10.58
C LEU A 181 9.90 16.96 -10.39
N ARG A 182 9.97 15.70 -9.97
CA ARG A 182 11.24 14.97 -9.87
C ARG A 182 11.94 14.83 -11.24
N LYS A 183 11.19 14.54 -12.30
CA LYS A 183 11.75 14.44 -13.66
C LYS A 183 12.29 15.78 -14.13
N GLN A 184 11.61 16.89 -13.81
CA GLN A 184 12.00 18.24 -14.23
C GLN A 184 13.24 18.75 -13.49
N TYR A 185 13.34 18.50 -12.18
CA TYR A 185 14.37 19.11 -11.32
C TYR A 185 15.42 18.15 -10.80
N GLY A 186 15.23 16.83 -10.95
CA GLY A 186 16.08 15.82 -10.32
C GLY A 186 17.56 15.93 -10.64
N GLU A 187 17.92 16.09 -11.91
CA GLU A 187 19.33 16.23 -12.33
C GLU A 187 19.97 17.52 -11.79
N ARG A 188 19.24 18.64 -11.85
CA ARG A 188 19.73 19.93 -11.32
C ARG A 188 19.88 19.86 -9.81
N PHE A 189 18.92 19.24 -9.11
CA PHE A 189 18.95 19.05 -7.67
C PHE A 189 20.15 18.18 -7.25
N GLU A 190 20.39 17.07 -7.95
CA GLU A 190 21.53 16.18 -7.67
C GLU A 190 22.88 16.90 -7.89
N LYS A 191 22.97 17.69 -8.96
CA LYS A 191 24.18 18.48 -9.27
C LYS A 191 24.46 19.55 -8.22
N GLU A 192 23.43 20.20 -7.69
CA GLU A 192 23.56 21.31 -6.72
C GLU A 192 23.77 20.79 -5.29
N HIS A 193 23.07 19.74 -4.91
CA HIS A 193 23.05 19.27 -3.52
C HIS A 193 23.86 17.98 -3.27
N GLY A 194 24.33 17.30 -4.31
CA GLY A 194 25.10 16.05 -4.20
C GLY A 194 24.29 14.84 -3.75
N VAL A 195 22.97 14.92 -3.81
CA VAL A 195 22.05 13.85 -3.42
C VAL A 195 20.85 13.83 -4.38
N LYS A 196 20.33 12.63 -4.69
CA LYS A 196 19.15 12.48 -5.55
C LYS A 196 17.89 13.00 -4.87
N LEU A 197 17.03 13.66 -5.63
CA LEU A 197 15.70 14.05 -5.15
C LEU A 197 14.83 12.78 -5.02
N GLY A 198 14.74 12.24 -3.83
CA GLY A 198 13.93 11.06 -3.50
C GLY A 198 12.45 11.40 -3.32
N PHE A 199 11.64 10.38 -3.06
CA PHE A 199 10.24 10.57 -2.68
C PHE A 199 10.08 10.81 -1.17
N MET A 200 11.03 10.33 -0.36
CA MET A 200 10.89 10.35 1.09
C MET A 200 10.87 11.74 1.66
N SER A 201 11.63 12.66 1.12
CA SER A 201 11.60 14.07 1.55
C SER A 201 10.23 14.71 1.35
N PHE A 202 9.51 14.38 0.28
CA PHE A 202 8.14 14.85 0.07
C PHE A 202 7.16 14.22 1.08
N PHE A 203 7.27 12.93 1.37
CA PHE A 203 6.44 12.29 2.39
C PHE A 203 6.70 12.88 3.79
N VAL A 204 7.96 13.16 4.13
CA VAL A 204 8.32 13.81 5.40
C VAL A 204 7.71 15.21 5.48
N LYS A 205 7.87 16.04 4.44
CA LYS A 205 7.31 17.41 4.43
C LYS A 205 5.78 17.40 4.44
N ALA A 206 5.14 16.50 3.71
CA ALA A 206 3.68 16.33 3.74
C ALA A 206 3.18 15.89 5.13
N ALA A 207 3.90 14.96 5.78
CA ALA A 207 3.60 14.57 7.15
C ALA A 207 3.74 15.76 8.12
N VAL A 208 4.84 16.51 8.06
CA VAL A 208 5.05 17.70 8.91
C VAL A 208 3.95 18.73 8.71
N ALA A 209 3.51 18.99 7.47
CA ALA A 209 2.40 19.91 7.20
C ALA A 209 1.10 19.44 7.87
N ALA A 210 0.80 18.14 7.79
CA ALA A 210 -0.37 17.57 8.46
C ALA A 210 -0.26 17.61 9.99
N LEU A 211 0.92 17.32 10.55
CA LEU A 211 1.17 17.36 12.01
C LEU A 211 1.06 18.78 12.57
N LYS A 212 1.48 19.80 11.83
CA LYS A 212 1.26 21.22 12.19
C LYS A 212 -0.22 21.58 12.24
N LYS A 213 -0.99 21.09 11.27
CA LYS A 213 -2.43 21.38 11.16
C LYS A 213 -3.28 20.57 12.14
N TYR A 214 -2.85 19.37 12.49
CA TYR A 214 -3.52 18.44 13.42
C TYR A 214 -2.54 17.99 14.51
N PRO A 215 -2.27 18.83 15.54
CA PRO A 215 -1.23 18.56 16.53
C PRO A 215 -1.43 17.27 17.32
N VAL A 216 -2.66 16.77 17.43
CA VAL A 216 -2.95 15.51 18.12
C VAL A 216 -2.28 14.30 17.43
N LEU A 217 -2.02 14.37 16.12
CA LEU A 217 -1.27 13.34 15.39
C LEU A 217 0.22 13.30 15.77
N ASN A 218 0.73 14.40 16.36
CA ASN A 218 2.10 14.56 16.86
C ASN A 218 2.17 14.46 18.38
N ALA A 219 1.12 13.96 19.04
CA ALA A 219 1.06 13.82 20.48
C ALA A 219 1.42 12.39 20.94
N SER A 220 1.64 12.22 22.23
CA SER A 220 1.82 10.93 22.89
C SER A 220 0.94 10.82 24.13
N VAL A 221 0.77 9.61 24.65
CA VAL A 221 0.04 9.35 25.89
C VAL A 221 1.05 9.03 26.99
N ASP A 222 0.96 9.74 28.12
CA ASP A 222 1.70 9.45 29.34
C ASP A 222 0.72 9.31 30.51
N GLY A 223 0.49 8.08 30.97
CA GLY A 223 -0.55 7.77 31.92
C GLY A 223 -1.95 8.17 31.41
N ASN A 224 -2.54 9.18 32.03
CA ASN A 224 -3.83 9.75 31.63
C ASN A 224 -3.70 11.11 30.92
N ASP A 225 -2.48 11.54 30.63
CA ASP A 225 -2.23 12.83 30.01
C ASP A 225 -1.92 12.69 28.52
N ILE A 226 -2.36 13.67 27.72
CA ILE A 226 -1.96 13.84 26.33
C ILE A 226 -0.82 14.85 26.30
N VAL A 227 0.34 14.40 25.83
CA VAL A 227 1.54 15.21 25.70
C VAL A 227 1.68 15.71 24.28
N TYR A 228 1.43 17.00 24.04
CA TYR A 228 1.62 17.64 22.73
C TYR A 228 3.08 18.05 22.55
N HIS A 229 3.70 17.62 21.45
CA HIS A 229 5.08 17.95 21.12
C HIS A 229 5.17 19.20 20.25
N GLY A 230 5.96 20.19 20.66
CA GLY A 230 6.24 21.42 19.91
C GLY A 230 7.37 21.30 18.88
N TYR A 231 7.80 20.06 18.58
CA TYR A 231 8.85 19.71 17.62
C TYR A 231 8.40 18.52 16.78
N PHE A 232 9.05 18.32 15.62
CA PHE A 232 8.65 17.30 14.64
C PHE A 232 9.83 16.36 14.39
N ASP A 233 9.92 15.31 15.18
CA ASP A 233 10.95 14.29 15.12
C ASP A 233 10.40 13.05 14.39
N ILE A 234 10.76 12.87 13.14
CA ILE A 234 10.15 11.88 12.26
C ILE A 234 11.01 10.61 12.15
N GLY A 235 10.49 9.49 12.61
CA GLY A 235 11.11 8.18 12.44
C GLY A 235 10.97 7.68 11.01
N ILE A 236 12.07 7.25 10.40
CA ILE A 236 12.07 6.68 9.05
C ILE A 236 12.45 5.21 9.12
N ALA A 237 11.55 4.32 8.71
CA ALA A 237 11.83 2.89 8.70
C ALA A 237 12.86 2.53 7.62
N VAL A 238 14.02 2.03 8.03
CA VAL A 238 15.13 1.64 7.16
C VAL A 238 15.45 0.17 7.36
N GLY A 239 15.55 -0.58 6.25
CA GLY A 239 15.96 -1.99 6.26
C GLY A 239 17.46 -2.14 6.55
N SER A 240 17.80 -3.07 7.44
CA SER A 240 19.18 -3.48 7.70
C SER A 240 19.34 -5.00 7.60
N PRO A 241 20.56 -5.53 7.45
CA PRO A 241 20.81 -6.98 7.46
C PRO A 241 20.34 -7.67 8.76
N ARG A 242 20.20 -6.90 9.85
CA ARG A 242 19.78 -7.40 11.17
C ARG A 242 18.29 -7.24 11.46
N GLY A 243 17.57 -6.53 10.60
CA GLY A 243 16.14 -6.23 10.75
C GLY A 243 15.80 -4.80 10.37
N LEU A 244 14.54 -4.42 10.59
CA LEU A 244 14.07 -3.06 10.41
C LEU A 244 14.53 -2.21 11.60
N VAL A 245 15.07 -1.02 11.32
CA VAL A 245 15.42 0.02 12.30
C VAL A 245 14.70 1.31 11.93
N VAL A 246 14.42 2.16 12.92
CA VAL A 246 13.67 3.39 12.72
C VAL A 246 14.46 4.57 13.30
N PRO A 247 15.52 5.04 12.60
CA PRO A 247 16.23 6.26 12.99
C PRO A 247 15.36 7.50 12.86
N ILE A 248 15.66 8.53 13.64
CA ILE A 248 14.84 9.71 13.83
C ILE A 248 15.47 10.93 13.13
N LEU A 249 14.72 11.53 12.20
CA LEU A 249 15.02 12.86 11.65
C LEU A 249 14.57 13.90 12.68
N ARG A 250 15.53 14.57 13.31
CA ARG A 250 15.25 15.60 14.33
C ARG A 250 14.85 16.90 13.67
N ASN A 251 13.84 17.59 14.23
CA ASN A 251 13.36 18.88 13.75
C ASN A 251 13.11 18.87 12.22
N ALA A 252 12.39 17.89 11.73
CA ALA A 252 12.16 17.67 10.29
C ALA A 252 11.43 18.84 9.60
N ASP A 253 10.74 19.68 10.36
CA ASP A 253 10.13 20.93 9.89
C ASP A 253 11.17 21.96 9.42
N GLN A 254 12.34 22.02 10.07
CA GLN A 254 13.43 22.94 9.75
C GLN A 254 14.36 22.40 8.65
N MET A 255 14.32 21.11 8.34
CA MET A 255 15.18 20.49 7.33
C MET A 255 14.72 20.85 5.91
N THR A 256 15.65 21.08 5.00
CA THR A 256 15.36 21.17 3.55
C THR A 256 15.14 19.79 2.94
N PHE A 257 14.60 19.73 1.72
CA PHE A 257 14.49 18.46 0.97
C PHE A 257 15.86 17.76 0.83
N ALA A 258 16.92 18.54 0.59
CA ALA A 258 18.28 18.03 0.45
C ALA A 258 18.81 17.45 1.77
N ASP A 259 18.57 18.11 2.92
CA ASP A 259 19.01 17.66 4.21
C ASP A 259 18.31 16.34 4.60
N ILE A 260 17.01 16.24 4.34
CA ILE A 260 16.23 15.02 4.58
C ILE A 260 16.79 13.85 3.76
N GLU A 261 17.00 14.03 2.45
CA GLU A 261 17.53 12.96 1.59
C GLU A 261 18.96 12.57 1.97
N LYS A 262 19.84 13.53 2.30
CA LYS A 262 21.19 13.27 2.80
C LYS A 262 21.16 12.45 4.08
N LYS A 263 20.30 12.84 5.03
CA LYS A 263 20.19 12.17 6.32
C LYS A 263 19.63 10.76 6.19
N ILE A 264 18.65 10.56 5.31
CA ILE A 264 18.10 9.22 5.01
C ILE A 264 19.18 8.34 4.34
N ALA A 265 19.99 8.89 3.42
CA ALA A 265 21.08 8.16 2.80
C ALA A 265 22.16 7.76 3.82
N GLU A 266 22.50 8.67 4.76
CA GLU A 266 23.40 8.40 5.89
C GLU A 266 22.86 7.26 6.76
N TYR A 267 21.58 7.33 7.15
CA TYR A 267 20.94 6.28 7.94
C TYR A 267 20.92 4.94 7.19
N GLY A 268 20.68 4.95 5.87
CA GLY A 268 20.76 3.75 5.04
C GLY A 268 22.15 3.10 5.05
N ALA A 269 23.21 3.91 4.99
CA ALA A 269 24.59 3.43 5.08
C ALA A 269 24.90 2.88 6.50
N LYS A 270 24.59 3.65 7.54
CA LYS A 270 24.78 3.23 8.94
C LYS A 270 24.00 1.96 9.28
N ALA A 271 22.77 1.81 8.74
CA ALA A 271 21.96 0.62 8.94
C ALA A 271 22.60 -0.64 8.34
N ARG A 272 23.14 -0.55 7.12
CA ARG A 272 23.86 -1.65 6.48
C ARG A 272 25.11 -2.04 7.28
N ASP A 273 25.87 -1.06 7.75
CA ASP A 273 27.09 -1.27 8.54
C ASP A 273 26.78 -1.65 9.99
N GLY A 274 25.54 -1.54 10.45
CA GLY A 274 25.16 -1.78 11.84
C GLY A 274 25.70 -0.76 12.84
N LYS A 275 25.92 0.49 12.37
CA LYS A 275 26.53 1.59 13.14
C LYS A 275 25.53 2.67 13.61
N ILE A 276 24.22 2.42 13.51
CA ILE A 276 23.21 3.35 14.03
C ILE A 276 23.30 3.33 15.56
N SER A 277 23.40 4.52 16.15
CA SER A 277 23.50 4.67 17.61
C SER A 277 22.12 4.54 18.27
N ILE A 278 22.11 4.34 19.59
CA ILE A 278 20.86 4.25 20.37
C ILE A 278 20.16 5.62 20.38
N GLU A 279 20.92 6.71 20.46
CA GLU A 279 20.40 8.07 20.42
C GLU A 279 19.67 8.38 19.10
N GLU A 280 20.18 7.84 17.98
CA GLU A 280 19.53 7.98 16.67
C GLU A 280 18.24 7.16 16.55
N LEU A 281 18.04 6.16 17.41
CA LEU A 281 16.85 5.27 17.41
C LEU A 281 15.83 5.65 18.50
N THR A 282 16.19 6.58 19.41
CA THR A 282 15.36 6.91 20.57
C THR A 282 14.58 8.18 20.32
N GLY A 283 13.36 8.23 20.83
CA GLY A 283 12.44 9.35 20.65
C GLY A 283 11.66 9.27 19.36
N GLY A 284 11.33 10.43 18.78
CA GLY A 284 10.45 10.55 17.64
C GLY A 284 8.99 10.75 18.03
N THR A 285 8.30 11.60 17.27
CA THR A 285 6.90 11.97 17.55
C THR A 285 5.94 11.35 16.54
N PHE A 286 6.44 10.96 15.36
CA PHE A 286 5.70 10.30 14.28
C PHE A 286 6.65 9.41 13.50
N SER A 287 6.14 8.39 12.81
CA SER A 287 6.96 7.50 11.98
C SER A 287 6.43 7.37 10.56
N ILE A 288 7.34 7.13 9.61
CA ILE A 288 7.00 6.79 8.22
C ILE A 288 7.65 5.47 7.85
N SER A 289 6.85 4.51 7.40
CA SER A 289 7.30 3.21 6.93
C SER A 289 6.98 3.04 5.45
N ASN A 290 7.95 2.61 4.65
CA ASN A 290 7.78 2.39 3.23
C ASN A 290 7.86 0.90 2.87
N GLY A 291 6.70 0.25 2.78
CA GLY A 291 6.56 -1.12 2.29
C GLY A 291 6.56 -1.23 0.76
N GLY A 292 6.44 -0.11 0.05
CA GLY A 292 6.37 -0.06 -1.41
C GLY A 292 7.62 -0.56 -2.11
N ILE A 293 8.79 -0.41 -1.48
CA ILE A 293 10.08 -0.93 -1.96
C ILE A 293 10.09 -2.47 -2.07
N PHE A 294 9.24 -3.15 -1.29
CA PHE A 294 9.05 -4.60 -1.34
C PHE A 294 7.83 -5.02 -2.15
N GLY A 295 7.13 -4.07 -2.77
CA GLY A 295 5.94 -4.32 -3.58
C GLY A 295 4.62 -4.38 -2.81
N SER A 296 4.60 -4.01 -1.52
CA SER A 296 3.35 -3.97 -0.73
C SER A 296 2.33 -3.04 -1.39
N MET A 297 1.12 -3.54 -1.59
CA MET A 297 0.00 -2.75 -2.09
C MET A 297 -0.66 -1.96 -0.96
N LEU A 298 -0.87 -2.60 0.19
CA LEU A 298 -1.57 -2.06 1.34
C LEU A 298 -1.19 -2.84 2.59
N SER A 299 -1.00 -2.15 3.70
CA SER A 299 -0.75 -2.74 5.02
C SER A 299 -1.22 -1.79 6.12
N THR A 300 -1.44 -2.32 7.32
CA THR A 300 -1.76 -1.58 8.54
C THR A 300 -0.50 -1.51 9.39
N PRO A 301 0.28 -0.41 9.34
CA PRO A 301 1.53 -0.32 10.09
C PRO A 301 1.28 -0.30 11.61
N ILE A 302 2.18 -0.90 12.37
CA ILE A 302 2.12 -0.90 13.84
C ILE A 302 2.80 0.37 14.35
N ILE A 303 2.16 1.08 15.27
CA ILE A 303 2.68 2.30 15.89
C ILE A 303 3.96 2.00 16.66
N ASN A 304 4.95 2.91 16.62
CA ASN A 304 6.19 2.80 17.37
C ASN A 304 6.09 3.62 18.67
N PRO A 305 5.85 3.00 19.84
CA PRO A 305 5.71 3.76 21.09
C PRO A 305 6.95 4.62 21.42
N PRO A 306 6.78 5.82 22.02
CA PRO A 306 5.56 6.38 22.60
C PRO A 306 4.68 7.17 21.61
N GLN A 307 4.97 7.11 20.31
CA GLN A 307 4.20 7.80 19.27
C GLN A 307 2.75 7.33 19.26
N SER A 308 1.85 8.19 18.76
CA SER A 308 0.43 7.85 18.62
C SER A 308 -0.02 7.66 17.17
N ALA A 309 0.86 7.88 16.19
CA ALA A 309 0.53 7.64 14.79
C ALA A 309 1.76 7.26 13.94
N ILE A 310 1.49 6.60 12.82
CA ILE A 310 2.47 6.16 11.83
C ILE A 310 1.87 6.19 10.43
N LEU A 311 2.64 6.66 9.45
CA LEU A 311 2.28 6.63 8.03
C LEU A 311 2.93 5.43 7.34
N GLY A 312 2.11 4.61 6.68
CA GLY A 312 2.54 3.57 5.76
C GLY A 312 2.46 4.04 4.31
N VAL A 313 3.57 3.97 3.60
CA VAL A 313 3.67 4.25 2.16
C VAL A 313 3.82 2.95 1.41
N HIS A 314 3.14 2.82 0.26
CA HIS A 314 3.08 1.58 -0.49
C HIS A 314 3.63 1.72 -1.91
N ALA A 315 3.53 0.66 -2.70
CA ALA A 315 4.03 0.65 -4.07
C ALA A 315 3.20 1.57 -4.98
N THR A 316 3.87 2.48 -5.69
CA THR A 316 3.25 3.26 -6.77
C THR A 316 3.09 2.37 -8.00
N LYS A 317 1.86 2.25 -8.50
CA LYS A 317 1.53 1.47 -9.70
C LYS A 317 0.53 2.22 -10.57
N ASP A 318 0.64 2.02 -11.87
CA ASP A 318 -0.34 2.54 -12.82
C ASP A 318 -1.70 1.88 -12.57
N ARG A 319 -2.73 2.73 -12.38
CA ARG A 319 -4.12 2.30 -12.13
C ARG A 319 -5.10 3.11 -12.96
N PRO A 320 -6.21 2.51 -13.40
CA PRO A 320 -7.31 3.27 -13.98
C PRO A 320 -8.01 4.08 -12.88
N VAL A 321 -8.15 5.37 -13.10
CA VAL A 321 -8.88 6.30 -12.22
C VAL A 321 -9.87 7.12 -13.03
N ALA A 322 -10.94 7.59 -12.39
CA ALA A 322 -11.91 8.47 -13.02
C ALA A 322 -11.51 9.94 -12.81
N GLU A 323 -11.18 10.65 -13.89
CA GLU A 323 -10.93 12.09 -13.88
C GLU A 323 -11.83 12.78 -14.91
N ASN A 324 -12.57 13.79 -14.50
CA ASN A 324 -13.50 14.56 -15.37
C ASN A 324 -14.48 13.67 -16.16
N GLY A 325 -14.95 12.58 -15.55
CA GLY A 325 -15.87 11.63 -16.17
C GLY A 325 -15.24 10.66 -17.16
N GLN A 326 -13.91 10.65 -17.29
CA GLN A 326 -13.15 9.71 -18.15
C GLN A 326 -12.27 8.81 -17.32
N VAL A 327 -12.04 7.59 -17.83
CA VAL A 327 -11.07 6.66 -17.25
C VAL A 327 -9.69 6.99 -17.79
N VAL A 328 -8.77 7.36 -16.91
CA VAL A 328 -7.37 7.66 -17.25
C VAL A 328 -6.43 6.77 -16.43
N ILE A 329 -5.22 6.55 -16.93
CA ILE A 329 -4.18 5.81 -16.20
C ILE A 329 -3.33 6.79 -15.42
N ARG A 330 -3.18 6.55 -14.12
CA ARG A 330 -2.33 7.35 -13.23
C ARG A 330 -1.44 6.47 -12.36
N PRO A 331 -0.22 6.92 -12.03
CA PRO A 331 0.62 6.28 -11.03
C PRO A 331 0.04 6.55 -9.64
N MET A 332 -0.67 5.57 -9.09
CA MET A 332 -1.35 5.68 -7.81
C MET A 332 -0.55 5.03 -6.69
N ASN A 333 -0.49 5.69 -5.55
CA ASN A 333 0.05 5.16 -4.30
C ASN A 333 -1.05 5.10 -3.25
N TYR A 334 -1.07 4.04 -2.44
CA TYR A 334 -1.94 3.99 -1.26
C TYR A 334 -1.16 4.42 -0.02
N LEU A 335 -1.76 5.30 0.75
CA LEU A 335 -1.29 5.68 2.08
C LEU A 335 -2.17 5.03 3.13
N ALA A 336 -1.54 4.55 4.18
CA ALA A 336 -2.20 4.04 5.38
C ALA A 336 -1.70 4.82 6.59
N MET A 337 -2.58 5.36 7.41
CA MET A 337 -2.20 5.96 8.67
C MET A 337 -2.85 5.17 9.80
N SER A 338 -2.01 4.50 10.59
CA SER A 338 -2.44 3.88 11.85
C SER A 338 -2.27 4.88 12.97
N TYR A 339 -3.23 4.92 13.89
CA TYR A 339 -3.27 5.88 14.97
C TYR A 339 -3.91 5.29 16.23
N ASP A 340 -3.57 5.87 17.38
CA ASP A 340 -4.14 5.50 18.66
C ASP A 340 -5.47 6.21 18.88
N HIS A 341 -6.56 5.46 18.74
CA HIS A 341 -7.91 6.01 18.84
C HIS A 341 -8.32 6.40 20.26
N ARG A 342 -7.44 6.23 21.26
CA ARG A 342 -7.68 6.78 22.60
C ARG A 342 -7.58 8.30 22.64
N ILE A 343 -6.77 8.90 21.74
CA ILE A 343 -6.52 10.34 21.70
C ILE A 343 -6.74 10.98 20.33
N ILE A 344 -6.75 10.18 19.25
CA ILE A 344 -6.94 10.66 17.87
C ILE A 344 -8.28 10.15 17.36
N ASP A 345 -9.21 11.03 17.11
CA ASP A 345 -10.50 10.70 16.54
C ASP A 345 -10.42 10.48 15.02
N GLY A 346 -11.42 9.77 14.48
CA GLY A 346 -11.48 9.47 13.06
C GLY A 346 -11.45 10.71 12.17
N ARG A 347 -12.01 11.83 12.63
CA ARG A 347 -12.00 13.11 11.90
C ARG A 347 -10.58 13.64 11.71
N GLU A 348 -9.80 13.76 12.77
CA GLU A 348 -8.42 14.27 12.74
C GLU A 348 -7.51 13.34 11.96
N ALA A 349 -7.70 12.02 12.11
CA ALA A 349 -6.95 11.03 11.37
C ALA A 349 -7.21 11.13 9.87
N VAL A 350 -8.47 11.14 9.45
CA VAL A 350 -8.85 11.22 8.03
C VAL A 350 -8.39 12.54 7.42
N LEU A 351 -8.67 13.68 8.07
CA LEU A 351 -8.29 15.00 7.55
C LEU A 351 -6.77 15.20 7.55
N GLY A 352 -6.05 14.64 8.51
CA GLY A 352 -4.59 14.62 8.52
C GLY A 352 -4.03 13.86 7.31
N LEU A 353 -4.58 12.67 7.01
CA LEU A 353 -4.17 11.90 5.84
C LEU A 353 -4.57 12.59 4.52
N VAL A 354 -5.73 13.26 4.47
CA VAL A 354 -6.14 14.09 3.33
C VAL A 354 -5.17 15.24 3.11
N THR A 355 -4.73 15.93 4.18
CA THR A 355 -3.71 17.00 4.07
C THR A 355 -2.40 16.47 3.51
N MET A 356 -1.95 15.29 3.93
CA MET A 356 -0.76 14.64 3.36
C MET A 356 -0.95 14.33 1.88
N LYS A 357 -2.11 13.79 1.49
CA LYS A 357 -2.47 13.52 0.10
C LYS A 357 -2.42 14.79 -0.75
N GLU A 358 -3.12 15.84 -0.34
CA GLU A 358 -3.19 17.10 -1.07
C GLU A 358 -1.80 17.73 -1.28
N ALA A 359 -0.94 17.67 -0.26
CA ALA A 359 0.44 18.16 -0.35
C ALA A 359 1.33 17.33 -1.30
N LEU A 360 1.03 16.05 -1.50
CA LEU A 360 1.74 15.18 -2.43
C LEU A 360 1.21 15.33 -3.87
N GLU A 361 -0.09 15.55 -4.03
CA GLU A 361 -0.74 15.78 -5.33
C GLU A 361 -0.48 17.19 -5.86
N ASP A 362 -0.28 18.18 -4.97
CA ASP A 362 0.16 19.54 -5.30
C ASP A 362 1.36 19.94 -4.41
N PRO A 363 2.60 19.56 -4.81
CA PRO A 363 3.80 19.88 -4.03
C PRO A 363 4.11 21.38 -3.88
N SER A 364 3.45 22.25 -4.65
CA SER A 364 3.60 23.71 -4.49
C SER A 364 3.06 24.20 -3.14
N ARG A 365 2.08 23.52 -2.58
CA ARG A 365 1.57 23.79 -1.21
C ARG A 365 2.64 23.68 -0.14
N LEU A 366 3.58 22.72 -0.30
CA LEU A 366 4.70 22.54 0.64
C LEU A 366 5.71 23.71 0.60
N LEU A 367 5.79 24.41 -0.55
CA LEU A 367 6.67 25.56 -0.72
C LEU A 367 6.03 26.86 -0.25
N LEU A 368 4.69 26.95 -0.36
CA LEU A 368 3.92 28.15 -0.02
C LEU A 368 3.35 28.09 1.41
N GLU A 369 3.48 26.96 2.08
CA GLU A 369 2.93 26.68 3.43
C GLU A 369 1.41 26.94 3.55
N VAL A 370 0.63 26.51 2.50
CA VAL A 370 -0.84 26.70 2.39
C VAL A 370 -1.62 25.39 2.34
#